data_85a2e777c23a50fea74ddd7588a8c593
#
_entry.id   85a2e777c23a50fea74ddd7588a8c593
#
_cell.length_a   1.000
_cell.length_b   1.000
_cell.length_c   1.000
_cell.angle_alpha   90.00
_cell.angle_beta   90.00
_cell.angle_gamma   90.00
#
_symmetry.space_group_name_H-M   'P 1'
#
loop_
_entity.id
_entity.type
_entity.pdbx_description
1 polymer ?
#
loop_
_entity_poly.entity_id
_entity_poly.type
_entity_poly.pdbx_seq_one_letter_code
_entity_poly.pdbx_strand_id
1 'polypeptide(L)'
;MSKLNFNKNSFSLDDHSWASLDGAKLPEKSEENWRYLKWGKLKKIHFHGDFKNKLSHLDDLDLPHLDGYVIVIENGVFNDKASHIPANTVGLDFSVTQHNATPKQGSYFDVLNTYFVNKSVKISSAINVEIIDPINIVYVITSSEGLVNTNTKFNLATNSTLTINEFYLSGDKTINGLINHQCCISIENKARLVLNRYQYPNNNFQICKDVICQEEESYFTSNNFSSSGILVRNDVHVKVNGENCHTELNGIFAPSSNEFIDNHTLIDHLAPNCKSFENYKGLIKANGIGVFNGKVIVEKDAQKIEAFQQNNNILIHDDSTVYSKPELEIYADDVKCSHGSTTGQFDDEALFYLRSRGLSQDSAMKYLTLGFVHEILECFENLNHREFILKKFLSN
;
A
#
# COMPACT_ATOMS: atom_id res chain seq x y z
N MET A 1 7.30 -28.98 2.40
CA MET A 1 6.82 -27.73 1.76
C MET A 1 6.39 -26.77 2.84
N SER A 2 6.75 -25.49 2.75
CA SER A 2 6.40 -24.51 3.79
C SER A 2 5.02 -23.95 3.53
N LYS A 3 4.09 -24.14 4.45
CA LYS A 3 2.72 -23.63 4.41
C LYS A 3 2.45 -22.80 5.65
N LEU A 4 1.40 -21.97 5.62
CA LEU A 4 0.82 -21.37 6.81
C LEU A 4 -0.03 -22.39 7.56
N ASN A 5 -0.23 -22.16 8.86
CA ASN A 5 -1.04 -23.02 9.70
C ASN A 5 -2.45 -22.43 9.85
N PHE A 6 -3.47 -23.26 9.73
CA PHE A 6 -4.87 -22.85 9.82
C PHE A 6 -5.66 -23.70 10.78
N ASN A 7 -6.49 -23.07 11.60
CA ASN A 7 -7.58 -23.74 12.27
C ASN A 7 -8.74 -23.91 11.27
N LYS A 8 -8.72 -25.03 10.52
CA LYS A 8 -9.62 -25.24 9.38
C LYS A 8 -11.11 -25.12 9.77
N ASN A 9 -11.47 -25.50 10.99
CA ASN A 9 -12.86 -25.49 11.46
C ASN A 9 -13.41 -24.07 11.67
N SER A 10 -12.56 -23.05 11.70
CA SER A 10 -12.96 -21.64 11.83
C SER A 10 -13.27 -20.95 10.50
N PHE A 11 -13.13 -21.66 9.38
CA PHE A 11 -13.39 -21.13 8.04
C PHE A 11 -14.53 -21.89 7.36
N SER A 12 -15.47 -21.17 6.76
CA SER A 12 -16.57 -21.76 5.98
C SER A 12 -16.13 -22.00 4.53
N LEU A 13 -15.18 -22.92 4.33
CA LEU A 13 -14.62 -23.26 3.02
C LEU A 13 -14.89 -24.73 2.68
N ASP A 14 -15.11 -24.98 1.39
CA ASP A 14 -15.24 -26.32 0.84
C ASP A 14 -13.90 -27.05 0.64
N ASP A 15 -13.95 -28.34 0.39
CA ASP A 15 -12.77 -29.18 0.19
C ASP A 15 -11.96 -28.75 -1.04
N HIS A 16 -12.62 -28.20 -2.07
CA HIS A 16 -11.96 -27.71 -3.27
C HIS A 16 -11.07 -26.50 -2.97
N SER A 17 -11.57 -25.55 -2.20
CA SER A 17 -10.83 -24.37 -1.74
C SER A 17 -9.60 -24.74 -0.92
N TRP A 18 -9.74 -25.70 0.00
CA TRP A 18 -8.62 -26.23 0.77
C TRP A 18 -7.60 -26.96 -0.10
N ALA A 19 -8.06 -27.79 -1.04
CA ALA A 19 -7.17 -28.50 -1.97
C ALA A 19 -6.38 -27.53 -2.85
N SER A 20 -7.01 -26.45 -3.31
CA SER A 20 -6.37 -25.40 -4.09
C SER A 20 -5.28 -24.69 -3.29
N LEU A 21 -5.55 -24.32 -2.04
CA LEU A 21 -4.55 -23.73 -1.15
C LEU A 21 -3.43 -24.72 -0.80
N ASP A 22 -3.78 -26.00 -0.62
CA ASP A 22 -2.80 -27.06 -0.36
C ASP A 22 -1.88 -27.31 -1.57
N GLY A 23 -2.34 -27.04 -2.78
CA GLY A 23 -1.52 -27.03 -4.01
C GLY A 23 -0.60 -25.83 -4.17
N ALA A 24 -0.94 -24.69 -3.56
CA ALA A 24 -0.14 -23.47 -3.62
C ALA A 24 1.07 -23.54 -2.69
N LYS A 25 2.17 -22.91 -3.09
CA LYS A 25 3.40 -22.86 -2.31
C LYS A 25 3.66 -21.44 -1.83
N LEU A 26 4.04 -21.27 -0.57
CA LEU A 26 4.61 -20.00 -0.13
C LEU A 26 5.85 -19.70 -0.97
N PRO A 27 6.00 -18.45 -1.43
CA PRO A 27 7.15 -18.06 -2.20
C PRO A 27 8.48 -18.37 -1.51
N GLU A 28 9.47 -18.76 -2.28
CA GLU A 28 10.78 -19.11 -1.78
C GLU A 28 11.79 -17.97 -2.04
N LYS A 29 12.87 -17.95 -1.26
CA LYS A 29 13.96 -16.97 -1.45
C LYS A 29 14.66 -17.08 -2.81
N SER A 30 14.51 -18.21 -3.50
CA SER A 30 14.97 -18.42 -4.88
C SER A 30 14.17 -17.61 -5.90
N GLU A 31 12.94 -17.23 -5.56
CA GLU A 31 12.12 -16.32 -6.35
C GLU A 31 12.58 -14.88 -6.09
N GLU A 32 13.01 -14.19 -7.14
CA GLU A 32 13.63 -12.88 -7.06
C GLU A 32 12.79 -11.86 -6.28
N ASN A 33 11.51 -11.77 -6.57
CA ASN A 33 10.56 -10.85 -5.92
C ASN A 33 10.31 -11.16 -4.44
N TRP A 34 10.79 -12.31 -3.94
CA TRP A 34 10.58 -12.76 -2.56
C TRP A 34 11.88 -13.01 -1.81
N ARG A 35 13.00 -12.65 -2.41
CA ARG A 35 14.37 -13.00 -1.96
C ARG A 35 14.67 -12.57 -0.53
N TYR A 36 14.18 -11.42 -0.10
CA TYR A 36 14.52 -10.83 1.19
C TYR A 36 13.56 -11.25 2.31
N LEU A 37 12.40 -11.80 1.99
CA LEU A 37 11.35 -12.12 2.95
C LEU A 37 11.69 -13.34 3.81
N LYS A 38 11.28 -13.26 5.09
CA LYS A 38 11.47 -14.33 6.07
C LYS A 38 10.13 -14.73 6.67
N TRP A 39 9.64 -15.92 6.33
CA TRP A 39 8.34 -16.45 6.77
C TRP A 39 8.34 -17.05 8.19
N GLY A 40 9.47 -17.04 8.92
CA GLY A 40 9.61 -17.76 10.18
C GLY A 40 8.63 -17.34 11.26
N LYS A 41 8.33 -16.03 11.39
CA LYS A 41 7.34 -15.52 12.34
C LYS A 41 5.91 -15.86 11.89
N LEU A 42 5.60 -15.66 10.59
CA LEU A 42 4.27 -15.90 10.01
C LEU A 42 3.85 -17.37 10.11
N LYS A 43 4.78 -18.30 9.92
CA LYS A 43 4.55 -19.76 10.01
C LYS A 43 4.26 -20.26 11.41
N LYS A 44 4.52 -19.48 12.45
CA LYS A 44 4.23 -19.85 13.84
C LYS A 44 2.80 -19.55 14.25
N ILE A 45 2.08 -18.75 13.48
CA ILE A 45 0.71 -18.36 13.75
C ILE A 45 -0.23 -19.46 13.27
N HIS A 46 -1.26 -19.76 14.06
CA HIS A 46 -2.35 -20.67 13.72
C HIS A 46 -3.58 -19.83 13.36
N PHE A 47 -3.67 -19.46 12.09
CA PHE A 47 -4.69 -18.55 11.62
C PHE A 47 -6.11 -19.09 11.78
N HIS A 48 -7.04 -18.21 12.16
CA HIS A 48 -8.47 -18.47 12.21
C HIS A 48 -9.28 -17.42 11.46
N GLY A 49 -10.53 -17.79 11.12
CA GLY A 49 -11.50 -16.94 10.41
C GLY A 49 -12.74 -16.61 11.23
N ASP A 50 -12.80 -17.01 12.50
CA ASP A 50 -13.92 -16.71 13.39
C ASP A 50 -13.76 -15.32 13.98
N PHE A 51 -14.46 -14.36 13.42
CA PHE A 51 -14.42 -12.98 13.86
C PHE A 51 -15.76 -12.55 14.46
N LYS A 52 -15.67 -11.80 15.57
CA LYS A 52 -16.78 -11.02 16.09
C LYS A 52 -16.42 -9.55 15.94
N ASN A 53 -17.23 -8.80 15.21
CA ASN A 53 -17.08 -7.36 15.14
C ASN A 53 -17.23 -6.77 16.55
N LYS A 54 -16.22 -6.03 16.98
CA LYS A 54 -16.16 -5.43 18.31
C LYS A 54 -16.21 -3.90 18.24
N LEU A 55 -15.89 -3.36 17.07
CA LEU A 55 -15.81 -1.93 16.86
C LEU A 55 -17.21 -1.34 16.74
N SER A 56 -17.57 -0.45 17.66
CA SER A 56 -18.82 0.33 17.59
C SER A 56 -18.58 1.78 17.14
N HIS A 57 -17.40 2.32 17.41
CA HIS A 57 -17.00 3.68 17.07
C HIS A 57 -15.56 3.72 16.61
N LEU A 58 -15.21 4.70 15.76
CA LEU A 58 -13.85 4.92 15.28
C LEU A 58 -12.96 5.66 16.29
N ASP A 59 -13.55 6.29 17.29
CA ASP A 59 -12.84 7.13 18.27
C ASP A 59 -11.79 6.36 19.10
N ASP A 60 -11.94 5.03 19.18
CA ASP A 60 -10.98 4.14 19.84
C ASP A 60 -9.73 3.86 18.99
N LEU A 61 -9.74 4.26 17.72
CA LEU A 61 -8.66 4.02 16.78
C LEU A 61 -7.78 5.27 16.64
N ASP A 62 -6.47 5.05 16.55
CA ASP A 62 -5.51 6.13 16.31
C ASP A 62 -5.54 6.55 14.82
N LEU A 63 -6.54 7.33 14.45
CA LEU A 63 -6.80 7.86 13.10
C LEU A 63 -6.64 9.39 13.08
N PRO A 64 -6.34 10.00 11.92
CA PRO A 64 -6.51 11.43 11.75
C PRO A 64 -8.01 11.78 11.72
N HIS A 65 -8.34 13.06 11.72
CA HIS A 65 -9.70 13.47 11.39
C HIS A 65 -10.06 13.05 9.97
N LEU A 66 -11.20 12.37 9.80
CA LEU A 66 -11.68 11.86 8.52
C LEU A 66 -12.84 12.71 8.03
N ASP A 67 -12.60 13.50 6.99
CA ASP A 67 -13.65 14.24 6.27
C ASP A 67 -14.28 13.33 5.22
N GLY A 68 -15.56 13.57 4.86
CA GLY A 68 -16.25 12.88 3.78
C GLY A 68 -16.81 11.51 4.17
N TYR A 69 -16.70 10.54 3.24
CA TYR A 69 -17.26 9.19 3.39
C TYR A 69 -16.34 8.32 4.22
N VAL A 70 -16.90 7.51 5.12
CA VAL A 70 -16.13 6.56 5.91
C VAL A 70 -16.69 5.16 5.77
N ILE A 71 -15.87 4.24 5.26
CA ILE A 71 -16.18 2.83 5.07
C ILE A 71 -15.27 2.02 5.98
N VAL A 72 -15.84 1.23 6.88
CA VAL A 72 -15.08 0.41 7.83
C VAL A 72 -15.16 -1.05 7.45
N ILE A 73 -14.00 -1.65 7.28
CA ILE A 73 -13.82 -3.08 7.04
C ILE A 73 -13.14 -3.69 8.26
N GLU A 74 -13.92 -4.21 9.17
CA GLU A 74 -13.42 -4.86 10.40
C GLU A 74 -13.25 -6.36 10.15
N ASN A 75 -12.04 -6.87 10.36
CA ASN A 75 -11.69 -8.29 10.16
C ASN A 75 -12.13 -8.84 8.78
N GLY A 76 -12.04 -8.01 7.74
CA GLY A 76 -12.43 -8.38 6.38
C GLY A 76 -13.93 -8.29 6.07
N VAL A 77 -14.74 -7.82 7.01
CA VAL A 77 -16.19 -7.66 6.86
C VAL A 77 -16.60 -6.19 6.97
N PHE A 78 -17.49 -5.76 6.08
CA PHE A 78 -18.06 -4.41 6.15
C PHE A 78 -18.81 -4.21 7.48
N ASN A 79 -18.43 -3.18 8.23
CA ASN A 79 -19.07 -2.80 9.49
C ASN A 79 -19.95 -1.56 9.27
N ASP A 80 -21.24 -1.79 9.04
CA ASP A 80 -22.26 -0.76 8.77
C ASP A 80 -22.39 0.24 9.94
N LYS A 81 -22.28 -0.23 11.19
CA LYS A 81 -22.43 0.61 12.37
C LYS A 81 -21.33 1.65 12.56
N ALA A 82 -20.13 1.28 12.18
CA ALA A 82 -18.94 2.14 12.28
C ALA A 82 -18.71 2.95 11.01
N SER A 83 -19.46 2.67 9.92
CA SER A 83 -19.34 3.36 8.64
C SER A 83 -20.28 4.57 8.57
N HIS A 84 -19.87 5.58 7.80
CA HIS A 84 -20.68 6.74 7.49
C HIS A 84 -20.69 6.96 5.98
N ILE A 85 -21.79 6.56 5.34
CA ILE A 85 -22.01 6.72 3.90
C ILE A 85 -23.32 7.51 3.74
N PRO A 86 -23.27 8.78 3.28
CA PRO A 86 -24.47 9.57 3.06
C PRO A 86 -25.43 8.91 2.08
N ALA A 87 -26.75 8.93 2.40
CA ALA A 87 -27.78 8.24 1.64
C ALA A 87 -27.98 8.75 0.20
N ASN A 88 -27.51 9.98 -0.10
CA ASN A 88 -27.72 10.66 -1.39
C ASN A 88 -26.40 11.08 -2.01
N THR A 89 -25.54 10.12 -2.31
CA THR A 89 -24.27 10.39 -2.96
C THR A 89 -24.48 10.48 -4.47
N VAL A 90 -24.56 11.68 -4.99
CA VAL A 90 -24.69 11.90 -6.44
C VAL A 90 -23.38 11.51 -7.13
N GLY A 91 -23.47 10.58 -8.07
CA GLY A 91 -22.34 10.19 -8.91
C GLY A 91 -21.36 9.19 -8.30
N LEU A 92 -21.66 8.65 -7.11
CA LEU A 92 -20.88 7.58 -6.48
C LEU A 92 -21.78 6.37 -6.19
N ASP A 93 -21.37 5.19 -6.63
CA ASP A 93 -22.02 3.92 -6.30
C ASP A 93 -21.09 3.11 -5.38
N PHE A 94 -21.66 2.68 -4.26
CA PHE A 94 -21.00 1.81 -3.29
C PHE A 94 -21.79 0.52 -3.14
N SER A 95 -21.12 -0.60 -3.25
CA SER A 95 -21.74 -1.90 -3.03
C SER A 95 -20.80 -2.89 -2.35
N VAL A 96 -21.39 -3.74 -1.52
CA VAL A 96 -20.72 -4.90 -0.90
C VAL A 96 -21.36 -6.15 -1.48
N THR A 97 -20.62 -6.86 -2.30
CA THR A 97 -21.11 -8.03 -3.03
C THR A 97 -20.45 -9.30 -2.55
N GLN A 98 -21.14 -10.44 -2.72
CA GLN A 98 -20.53 -11.74 -2.50
C GLN A 98 -19.33 -11.90 -3.44
N HIS A 99 -18.19 -12.32 -2.88
CA HIS A 99 -17.03 -12.61 -3.71
C HIS A 99 -17.23 -13.97 -4.40
N ASN A 100 -17.28 -13.96 -5.72
CA ASN A 100 -17.32 -15.19 -6.51
C ASN A 100 -15.88 -15.53 -6.90
N ALA A 101 -15.34 -16.54 -6.25
CA ALA A 101 -13.99 -17.02 -6.53
C ALA A 101 -13.89 -17.54 -7.97
N THR A 102 -13.15 -16.85 -8.81
CA THR A 102 -12.65 -17.41 -10.07
C THR A 102 -11.23 -17.90 -9.82
N PRO A 103 -10.95 -19.20 -9.96
CA PRO A 103 -9.61 -19.73 -9.76
C PRO A 103 -8.62 -18.99 -10.66
N LYS A 104 -7.71 -18.23 -10.06
CA LYS A 104 -6.61 -17.58 -10.77
C LYS A 104 -5.32 -18.31 -10.43
N GLN A 105 -4.51 -18.59 -11.45
CA GLN A 105 -3.11 -18.91 -11.22
C GLN A 105 -2.43 -17.64 -10.70
N GLY A 106 -1.69 -17.76 -9.59
CA GLY A 106 -1.04 -16.63 -8.96
C GLY A 106 -0.14 -17.08 -7.81
N SER A 107 0.37 -16.12 -7.06
CA SER A 107 1.12 -16.39 -5.85
C SER A 107 0.27 -17.07 -4.78
N TYR A 108 0.90 -17.61 -3.75
CA TYR A 108 0.20 -18.18 -2.59
C TYR A 108 -0.85 -17.22 -2.00
N PHE A 109 -0.53 -15.92 -1.93
CA PHE A 109 -1.42 -14.89 -1.40
C PHE A 109 -2.57 -14.54 -2.34
N ASP A 110 -2.39 -14.70 -3.65
CA ASP A 110 -3.49 -14.59 -4.62
C ASP A 110 -4.50 -15.72 -4.42
N VAL A 111 -4.03 -16.95 -4.27
CA VAL A 111 -4.86 -18.12 -3.97
C VAL A 111 -5.58 -17.95 -2.64
N LEU A 112 -4.85 -17.51 -1.60
CA LEU A 112 -5.41 -17.25 -0.29
C LEU A 112 -6.52 -16.19 -0.35
N ASN A 113 -6.31 -15.07 -1.04
CA ASN A 113 -7.35 -14.05 -1.22
C ASN A 113 -8.54 -14.60 -1.99
N THR A 114 -8.32 -15.29 -3.10
CA THR A 114 -9.39 -15.82 -3.96
C THR A 114 -10.39 -16.70 -3.19
N TYR A 115 -9.91 -17.56 -2.33
CA TYR A 115 -10.77 -18.53 -1.65
C TYR A 115 -11.26 -18.08 -0.26
N PHE A 116 -10.55 -17.16 0.41
CA PHE A 116 -10.85 -16.76 1.77
C PHE A 116 -11.54 -15.39 1.90
N VAL A 117 -11.74 -14.68 0.79
CA VAL A 117 -12.55 -13.45 0.77
C VAL A 117 -14.04 -13.82 0.68
N ASN A 118 -14.82 -13.38 1.66
CA ASN A 118 -16.27 -13.59 1.63
C ASN A 118 -17.01 -12.53 0.82
N LYS A 119 -16.61 -11.27 0.95
CA LYS A 119 -17.26 -10.15 0.29
C LYS A 119 -16.23 -9.21 -0.32
N SER A 120 -16.56 -8.65 -1.47
CA SER A 120 -15.80 -7.59 -2.14
C SER A 120 -16.51 -6.25 -1.98
N VAL A 121 -15.72 -5.20 -1.74
CA VAL A 121 -16.17 -3.81 -1.77
C VAL A 121 -15.98 -3.28 -3.17
N LYS A 122 -17.01 -2.65 -3.72
CA LYS A 122 -16.94 -1.98 -5.01
C LYS A 122 -17.34 -0.53 -4.85
N ILE A 123 -16.52 0.36 -5.41
CA ILE A 123 -16.75 1.80 -5.48
C ILE A 123 -16.65 2.20 -6.94
N SER A 124 -17.68 2.89 -7.45
CA SER A 124 -17.72 3.33 -8.85
C SER A 124 -18.19 4.78 -8.93
N SER A 125 -17.51 5.59 -9.74
CA SER A 125 -17.97 6.94 -10.07
C SER A 125 -18.89 6.93 -11.30
N ALA A 126 -19.74 7.94 -11.41
CA ALA A 126 -20.45 8.22 -12.66
C ALA A 126 -19.55 9.01 -13.64
N ILE A 127 -19.97 9.08 -14.91
CA ILE A 127 -19.29 9.86 -15.96
C ILE A 127 -19.42 11.36 -15.66
N ASN A 128 -18.36 12.13 -15.90
CA ASN A 128 -18.31 13.60 -15.76
C ASN A 128 -18.66 14.08 -14.34
N VAL A 129 -18.21 13.37 -13.32
CA VAL A 129 -18.43 13.72 -11.91
C VAL A 129 -17.12 13.99 -11.20
N GLU A 130 -17.05 15.07 -10.47
CA GLU A 130 -16.03 15.36 -9.50
C GLU A 130 -16.58 15.08 -8.10
N ILE A 131 -15.99 14.08 -7.41
CA ILE A 131 -16.31 13.77 -6.03
C ILE A 131 -15.36 14.55 -5.14
N ILE A 132 -15.87 15.64 -4.55
CA ILE A 132 -15.07 16.57 -3.75
C ILE A 132 -14.69 15.94 -2.40
N ASP A 133 -15.67 15.29 -1.75
CA ASP A 133 -15.44 14.66 -0.47
C ASP A 133 -14.65 13.34 -0.62
N PRO A 134 -13.56 13.16 0.11
CA PRO A 134 -12.76 11.94 0.00
C PRO A 134 -13.48 10.72 0.55
N ILE A 135 -13.14 9.56 0.01
CA ILE A 135 -13.60 8.28 0.54
C ILE A 135 -12.51 7.70 1.42
N ASN A 136 -12.81 7.57 2.72
CA ASN A 136 -11.90 6.97 3.68
C ASN A 136 -12.30 5.50 3.91
N ILE A 137 -11.39 4.57 3.64
CA ILE A 137 -11.59 3.15 3.87
C ILE A 137 -10.68 2.73 5.03
N VAL A 138 -11.28 2.29 6.12
CA VAL A 138 -10.57 1.88 7.33
C VAL A 138 -10.59 0.35 7.43
N TYR A 139 -9.45 -0.26 7.16
CA TYR A 139 -9.22 -1.69 7.35
C TYR A 139 -8.64 -1.92 8.73
N VAL A 140 -9.39 -2.54 9.61
CA VAL A 140 -8.98 -2.80 10.99
C VAL A 140 -9.03 -4.27 11.33
N ILE A 141 -7.93 -4.78 11.92
CA ILE A 141 -7.89 -6.11 12.52
C ILE A 141 -8.05 -5.98 14.03
N THR A 142 -9.04 -6.67 14.58
CA THR A 142 -9.38 -6.65 16.02
C THR A 142 -9.23 -8.02 16.70
N SER A 143 -8.72 -9.01 15.99
CA SER A 143 -8.56 -10.40 16.48
C SER A 143 -7.13 -10.90 16.28
N SER A 144 -6.50 -11.35 17.38
CA SER A 144 -5.18 -12.01 17.29
C SER A 144 -5.25 -13.31 16.51
N GLU A 145 -4.18 -13.63 15.78
CA GLU A 145 -4.09 -14.79 14.90
C GLU A 145 -5.15 -14.83 13.79
N GLY A 146 -5.81 -13.68 13.55
CA GLY A 146 -6.81 -13.54 12.51
C GLY A 146 -6.18 -13.55 11.11
N LEU A 147 -6.83 -14.28 10.18
CA LEU A 147 -6.57 -14.15 8.76
C LEU A 147 -7.64 -13.28 8.13
N VAL A 148 -7.29 -12.06 7.78
CA VAL A 148 -8.18 -11.08 7.17
C VAL A 148 -7.86 -10.98 5.68
N ASN A 149 -8.76 -11.46 4.83
CA ASN A 149 -8.67 -11.26 3.39
C ASN A 149 -9.69 -10.21 2.95
N THR A 150 -9.23 -9.22 2.19
CA THR A 150 -10.08 -8.14 1.66
C THR A 150 -9.87 -8.01 0.15
N ASN A 151 -10.94 -7.70 -0.56
CA ASN A 151 -10.90 -7.45 -1.98
C ASN A 151 -11.70 -6.18 -2.29
N THR A 152 -11.08 -5.23 -2.96
CA THR A 152 -11.69 -3.94 -3.30
C THR A 152 -11.58 -3.68 -4.80
N LYS A 153 -12.60 -3.06 -5.38
CA LYS A 153 -12.62 -2.66 -6.79
C LYS A 153 -13.01 -1.20 -6.89
N PHE A 154 -12.17 -0.42 -7.55
CA PHE A 154 -12.45 0.98 -7.88
C PHE A 154 -12.63 1.10 -9.39
N ASN A 155 -13.79 1.62 -9.83
CA ASN A 155 -14.05 1.88 -11.23
C ASN A 155 -14.35 3.38 -11.39
N LEU A 156 -13.40 4.09 -11.97
CA LEU A 156 -13.55 5.50 -12.26
C LEU A 156 -14.01 5.66 -13.71
N ALA A 157 -15.23 6.13 -13.88
CA ALA A 157 -15.79 6.37 -15.20
C ALA A 157 -15.16 7.59 -15.87
N THR A 158 -15.32 7.69 -17.16
CA THR A 158 -14.74 8.74 -18.01
C THR A 158 -14.96 10.14 -17.42
N ASN A 159 -13.87 10.93 -17.38
CA ASN A 159 -13.85 12.32 -16.91
C ASN A 159 -14.38 12.49 -15.47
N SER A 160 -14.11 11.52 -14.60
CA SER A 160 -14.42 11.61 -13.17
C SER A 160 -13.16 11.85 -12.33
N THR A 161 -13.34 12.47 -11.17
CA THR A 161 -12.25 12.73 -10.20
C THR A 161 -12.65 12.20 -8.83
N LEU A 162 -11.73 11.50 -8.18
CA LEU A 162 -11.95 10.87 -6.89
C LEU A 162 -10.65 10.84 -6.06
N THR A 163 -10.78 11.09 -4.74
CA THR A 163 -9.73 10.84 -3.76
C THR A 163 -10.15 9.73 -2.81
N ILE A 164 -9.28 8.72 -2.66
CA ILE A 164 -9.48 7.59 -1.75
C ILE A 164 -8.34 7.59 -0.74
N ASN A 165 -8.69 7.48 0.54
CA ASN A 165 -7.75 7.30 1.63
C ASN A 165 -7.95 5.91 2.24
N GLU A 166 -6.92 5.08 2.25
CA GLU A 166 -6.93 3.75 2.85
C GLU A 166 -6.09 3.73 4.13
N PHE A 167 -6.70 3.33 5.23
CA PHE A 167 -6.04 3.20 6.53
C PHE A 167 -5.99 1.73 6.94
N TYR A 168 -4.79 1.21 7.16
CA TYR A 168 -4.57 -0.17 7.63
C TYR A 168 -4.01 -0.13 9.03
N LEU A 169 -4.77 -0.63 9.99
CA LEU A 169 -4.41 -0.55 11.41
C LEU A 169 -4.88 -1.75 12.21
N SER A 170 -4.39 -1.82 13.42
CA SER A 170 -4.78 -2.80 14.43
C SER A 170 -5.62 -2.12 15.51
N GLY A 171 -6.67 -2.78 15.98
CA GLY A 171 -7.46 -2.31 17.11
C GLY A 171 -6.67 -2.26 18.43
N ASP A 172 -5.64 -3.08 18.56
CA ASP A 172 -4.72 -3.10 19.70
C ASP A 172 -3.31 -3.48 19.22
N LYS A 173 -2.27 -2.94 19.89
CA LYS A 173 -0.86 -3.22 19.58
C LYS A 173 -0.43 -4.67 19.85
N THR A 174 -1.17 -5.40 20.67
CA THR A 174 -0.89 -6.81 21.01
C THR A 174 -1.41 -7.81 19.97
N ILE A 175 -2.28 -7.36 19.07
CA ILE A 175 -2.88 -8.20 18.04
C ILE A 175 -1.81 -8.56 17.00
N ASN A 176 -1.73 -9.85 16.68
CA ASN A 176 -0.87 -10.40 15.64
C ASN A 176 -1.72 -11.23 14.67
N GLY A 177 -1.82 -10.82 13.43
CA GLY A 177 -2.58 -11.49 12.39
C GLY A 177 -2.04 -11.18 11.01
N LEU A 178 -2.73 -11.64 9.98
CA LEU A 178 -2.40 -11.37 8.58
C LEU A 178 -3.54 -10.63 7.89
N ILE A 179 -3.25 -9.45 7.35
CA ILE A 179 -4.11 -8.73 6.42
C ILE A 179 -3.58 -9.02 5.01
N ASN A 180 -4.38 -9.69 4.18
CA ASN A 180 -4.07 -9.97 2.78
C ASN A 180 -5.09 -9.25 1.91
N HIS A 181 -4.68 -8.10 1.37
CA HIS A 181 -5.52 -7.19 0.59
C HIS A 181 -5.22 -7.30 -0.90
N GLN A 182 -6.28 -7.29 -1.71
CA GLN A 182 -6.17 -7.11 -3.16
C GLN A 182 -7.09 -6.00 -3.62
N CYS A 183 -6.56 -5.13 -4.47
CA CYS A 183 -7.30 -4.05 -5.10
C CYS A 183 -7.15 -4.12 -6.62
N CYS A 184 -8.28 -3.94 -7.33
CA CYS A 184 -8.31 -3.75 -8.77
C CYS A 184 -8.88 -2.36 -9.07
N ILE A 185 -8.15 -1.56 -9.82
CA ILE A 185 -8.50 -0.18 -10.14
C ILE A 185 -8.59 -0.03 -11.65
N SER A 186 -9.74 0.46 -12.14
CA SER A 186 -9.92 0.84 -13.54
C SER A 186 -10.12 2.35 -13.60
N ILE A 187 -9.28 3.03 -14.36
CA ILE A 187 -9.31 4.48 -14.53
C ILE A 187 -9.57 4.74 -16.02
N GLU A 188 -10.81 5.09 -16.33
CA GLU A 188 -11.27 5.35 -17.68
C GLU A 188 -10.69 6.66 -18.25
N ASN A 189 -10.99 6.94 -19.52
CA ASN A 189 -10.47 8.11 -20.24
C ASN A 189 -10.67 9.41 -19.45
N LYS A 190 -9.61 10.20 -19.29
CA LYS A 190 -9.59 11.51 -18.61
C LYS A 190 -9.98 11.47 -17.13
N ALA A 191 -10.14 10.30 -16.56
CA ALA A 191 -10.44 10.17 -15.14
C ALA A 191 -9.18 10.39 -14.29
N ARG A 192 -9.38 10.86 -13.04
CA ARG A 192 -8.31 11.19 -12.10
C ARG A 192 -8.54 10.50 -10.77
N LEU A 193 -7.56 9.74 -10.31
CA LEU A 193 -7.56 9.10 -8.99
C LEU A 193 -6.35 9.53 -8.18
N VAL A 194 -6.61 10.00 -6.95
CA VAL A 194 -5.60 10.09 -5.90
C VAL A 194 -5.88 9.00 -4.86
N LEU A 195 -4.92 8.10 -4.66
CA LEU A 195 -4.98 7.03 -3.67
C LEU A 195 -3.93 7.29 -2.58
N ASN A 196 -4.37 7.66 -1.39
CA ASN A 196 -3.49 7.83 -0.23
C ASN A 196 -3.60 6.59 0.67
N ARG A 197 -2.49 5.97 0.99
CA ARG A 197 -2.43 4.76 1.81
C ARG A 197 -1.62 4.98 3.06
N TYR A 198 -2.19 4.64 4.22
CA TYR A 198 -1.58 4.78 5.53
C TYR A 198 -1.50 3.40 6.20
N GLN A 199 -0.28 2.87 6.33
CA GLN A 199 -0.04 1.53 6.85
C GLN A 199 0.73 1.60 8.17
N TYR A 200 0.06 1.25 9.26
CA TYR A 200 0.65 1.12 10.60
C TYR A 200 -0.02 -0.03 11.38
N PRO A 201 0.08 -1.25 10.81
CA PRO A 201 -0.62 -2.41 11.36
C PRO A 201 -0.01 -2.94 12.67
N ASN A 202 0.99 -2.27 13.25
CA ASN A 202 1.67 -2.66 14.48
C ASN A 202 2.28 -4.09 14.39
N ASN A 203 1.90 -5.01 15.27
CA ASN A 203 2.41 -6.39 15.31
C ASN A 203 1.79 -7.34 14.27
N ASN A 204 1.17 -6.81 13.23
CA ASN A 204 0.56 -7.63 12.19
C ASN A 204 1.45 -7.77 10.96
N PHE A 205 1.08 -8.75 10.15
CA PHE A 205 1.58 -8.96 8.79
C PHE A 205 0.57 -8.37 7.81
N GLN A 206 1.06 -7.67 6.82
CA GLN A 206 0.23 -7.09 5.77
C GLN A 206 0.83 -7.37 4.40
N ILE A 207 0.01 -7.85 3.48
CA ILE A 207 0.35 -8.04 2.08
C ILE A 207 -0.73 -7.38 1.26
N CYS A 208 -0.35 -6.37 0.49
CA CYS A 208 -1.24 -5.64 -0.41
C CYS A 208 -0.80 -5.87 -1.84
N LYS A 209 -1.76 -6.11 -2.72
CA LYS A 209 -1.54 -6.20 -4.16
C LYS A 209 -2.57 -5.37 -4.89
N ASP A 210 -2.07 -4.40 -5.63
CA ASP A 210 -2.88 -3.50 -6.44
C ASP A 210 -2.59 -3.73 -7.92
N VAL A 211 -3.64 -3.78 -8.72
CA VAL A 211 -3.54 -3.79 -10.17
C VAL A 211 -4.36 -2.62 -10.70
N ILE A 212 -3.69 -1.70 -11.35
CA ILE A 212 -4.26 -0.47 -11.88
C ILE A 212 -4.21 -0.52 -13.41
N CYS A 213 -5.33 -0.21 -14.06
CA CYS A 213 -5.40 -0.03 -15.51
C CYS A 213 -5.77 1.42 -15.80
N GLN A 214 -4.95 2.11 -16.59
CA GLN A 214 -5.14 3.49 -17.01
C GLN A 214 -5.46 3.54 -18.50
N GLU A 215 -6.60 4.19 -18.81
CA GLU A 215 -7.02 4.48 -20.17
C GLU A 215 -6.63 5.91 -20.57
N GLU A 216 -6.90 6.30 -21.80
CA GLU A 216 -6.41 7.52 -22.46
C GLU A 216 -6.60 8.81 -21.62
N GLU A 217 -5.56 9.64 -21.56
CA GLU A 217 -5.52 10.93 -20.85
C GLU A 217 -5.83 10.81 -19.34
N SER A 218 -5.73 9.62 -18.73
CA SER A 218 -6.03 9.42 -17.32
C SER A 218 -4.86 9.79 -16.42
N TYR A 219 -5.18 10.11 -15.14
CA TYR A 219 -4.21 10.49 -14.11
C TYR A 219 -4.35 9.58 -12.90
N PHE A 220 -3.24 9.02 -12.47
CA PHE A 220 -3.16 8.21 -11.26
C PHE A 220 -2.04 8.71 -10.37
N THR A 221 -2.38 9.08 -9.14
CA THR A 221 -1.41 9.40 -8.09
C THR A 221 -1.61 8.46 -6.91
N SER A 222 -0.56 7.77 -6.50
CA SER A 222 -0.55 6.93 -5.30
C SER A 222 0.47 7.48 -4.31
N ASN A 223 0.01 7.82 -3.09
CA ASN A 223 0.86 8.26 -1.99
C ASN A 223 0.81 7.21 -0.89
N ASN A 224 1.94 6.57 -0.57
CA ASN A 224 2.02 5.49 0.40
C ASN A 224 2.85 5.90 1.61
N PHE A 225 2.32 5.73 2.81
CA PHE A 225 3.02 5.87 4.07
C PHE A 225 2.99 4.55 4.85
N SER A 226 4.15 3.96 5.11
CA SER A 226 4.30 2.71 5.87
C SER A 226 5.28 2.90 7.03
N SER A 227 4.83 2.79 8.27
CA SER A 227 5.64 3.12 9.44
C SER A 227 5.74 2.05 10.52
N SER A 228 5.05 0.95 10.39
CA SER A 228 5.12 -0.17 11.34
C SER A 228 4.63 -1.46 10.69
N GLY A 229 4.81 -2.57 11.39
CA GLY A 229 4.38 -3.90 10.97
C GLY A 229 5.50 -4.92 11.01
N ILE A 230 5.23 -6.12 11.51
CA ILE A 230 6.23 -7.20 11.47
C ILE A 230 6.69 -7.45 10.05
N LEU A 231 5.75 -7.37 9.11
CA LEU A 231 5.99 -7.41 7.68
C LEU A 231 4.87 -6.63 6.99
N VAL A 232 5.25 -5.63 6.21
CA VAL A 232 4.37 -4.93 5.26
C VAL A 232 4.95 -5.13 3.88
N ARG A 233 4.16 -5.69 2.97
CA ARG A 233 4.53 -5.80 1.56
C ARG A 233 3.47 -5.15 0.69
N ASN A 234 3.94 -4.32 -0.22
CA ASN A 234 3.13 -3.64 -1.23
C ASN A 234 3.61 -4.10 -2.62
N ASP A 235 2.71 -4.66 -3.41
CA ASP A 235 2.91 -4.96 -4.82
C ASP A 235 1.95 -4.07 -5.63
N VAL A 236 2.48 -3.05 -6.29
CA VAL A 236 1.71 -2.09 -7.10
C VAL A 236 2.05 -2.29 -8.57
N HIS A 237 1.07 -2.68 -9.37
CA HIS A 237 1.24 -2.87 -10.81
C HIS A 237 0.32 -1.92 -11.58
N VAL A 238 0.90 -0.94 -12.26
CA VAL A 238 0.19 0.02 -13.11
C VAL A 238 0.39 -0.37 -14.58
N LYS A 239 -0.70 -0.63 -15.26
CA LYS A 239 -0.76 -0.86 -16.70
C LYS A 239 -1.27 0.40 -17.39
N VAL A 240 -0.39 1.04 -18.14
CA VAL A 240 -0.70 2.28 -18.85
C VAL A 240 -1.11 1.89 -20.29
N ASN A 241 -2.42 1.62 -20.45
CA ASN A 241 -2.99 1.11 -21.69
C ASN A 241 -3.30 2.23 -22.70
N GLY A 242 -3.65 3.43 -22.22
CA GLY A 242 -4.03 4.56 -23.06
C GLY A 242 -2.89 5.55 -23.27
N GLU A 243 -3.03 6.38 -24.30
CA GLU A 243 -2.08 7.45 -24.60
C GLU A 243 -2.23 8.65 -23.63
N ASN A 244 -1.18 9.45 -23.52
CA ASN A 244 -1.17 10.71 -22.76
C ASN A 244 -1.50 10.53 -21.25
N CYS A 245 -1.27 9.36 -20.71
CA CYS A 245 -1.48 9.09 -19.29
C CYS A 245 -0.38 9.70 -18.41
N HIS A 246 -0.76 10.00 -17.17
CA HIS A 246 0.16 10.48 -16.13
C HIS A 246 0.05 9.58 -14.90
N THR A 247 1.20 9.10 -14.42
CA THR A 247 1.31 8.19 -13.27
C THR A 247 2.29 8.76 -12.25
N GLU A 248 1.89 8.88 -11.00
CA GLU A 248 2.77 9.25 -9.89
C GLU A 248 2.69 8.23 -8.77
N LEU A 249 3.82 7.67 -8.37
CA LEU A 249 3.94 6.75 -7.25
C LEU A 249 4.90 7.34 -6.21
N ASN A 250 4.36 7.79 -5.09
CA ASN A 250 5.13 8.39 -4.01
C ASN A 250 5.07 7.51 -2.76
N GLY A 251 6.20 7.36 -2.04
CA GLY A 251 6.21 6.54 -0.85
C GLY A 251 7.20 6.97 0.22
N ILE A 252 6.75 6.91 1.48
CA ILE A 252 7.61 6.99 2.66
C ILE A 252 7.49 5.67 3.41
N PHE A 253 8.62 5.02 3.67
CA PHE A 253 8.66 3.80 4.49
C PHE A 253 9.68 3.92 5.60
N ALA A 254 9.26 3.59 6.82
CA ALA A 254 10.07 3.80 8.02
C ALA A 254 10.05 2.57 8.94
N PRO A 255 10.65 1.43 8.54
CA PRO A 255 10.75 0.26 9.39
C PRO A 255 11.67 0.51 10.58
N SER A 256 11.30 -0.06 11.74
CA SER A 256 12.03 0.03 13.02
C SER A 256 11.98 -1.32 13.72
N SER A 257 12.81 -1.53 14.73
CA SER A 257 12.69 -2.61 15.73
C SER A 257 12.27 -4.00 15.21
N ASN A 258 13.00 -4.55 14.27
CA ASN A 258 12.73 -5.85 13.62
C ASN A 258 11.48 -5.86 12.71
N GLU A 259 11.06 -4.71 12.24
CA GLU A 259 10.05 -4.54 11.21
C GLU A 259 10.64 -4.71 9.82
N PHE A 260 9.80 -5.12 8.90
CA PHE A 260 10.17 -5.36 7.52
C PHE A 260 9.15 -4.70 6.59
N ILE A 261 9.58 -3.70 5.83
CA ILE A 261 8.70 -3.02 4.85
C ILE A 261 9.29 -3.21 3.45
N ASP A 262 8.48 -3.76 2.56
CA ASP A 262 8.86 -4.20 1.22
C ASP A 262 7.93 -3.58 0.18
N ASN A 263 8.45 -2.67 -0.63
CA ASN A 263 7.70 -2.00 -1.68
C ASN A 263 8.17 -2.49 -3.05
N HIS A 264 7.26 -3.08 -3.80
CA HIS A 264 7.43 -3.47 -5.19
C HIS A 264 6.49 -2.67 -6.07
N THR A 265 7.03 -2.02 -7.07
CA THR A 265 6.27 -1.29 -8.07
C THR A 265 6.61 -1.81 -9.45
N LEU A 266 5.61 -1.87 -10.32
CA LEU A 266 5.75 -2.14 -11.74
C LEU A 266 4.89 -1.14 -12.51
N ILE A 267 5.52 -0.33 -13.34
CA ILE A 267 4.82 0.53 -14.29
C ILE A 267 5.09 0.00 -15.69
N ASP A 268 4.03 -0.41 -16.36
CA ASP A 268 4.08 -1.05 -17.68
C ASP A 268 3.46 -0.09 -18.71
N HIS A 269 4.32 0.59 -19.46
CA HIS A 269 3.91 1.52 -20.52
C HIS A 269 3.63 0.76 -21.80
N LEU A 270 2.34 0.66 -22.14
CA LEU A 270 1.84 -0.05 -23.33
C LEU A 270 1.45 0.91 -24.48
N ALA A 271 1.28 2.22 -24.16
CA ALA A 271 0.86 3.26 -25.12
C ALA A 271 1.80 4.46 -25.09
N PRO A 272 1.89 5.23 -26.19
CA PRO A 272 2.85 6.34 -26.29
C PRO A 272 2.42 7.61 -25.56
N ASN A 273 3.33 8.60 -25.50
CA ASN A 273 3.14 9.95 -24.99
C ASN A 273 2.80 9.99 -23.48
N CYS A 274 3.19 8.98 -22.71
CA CYS A 274 2.87 8.88 -21.28
C CYS A 274 4.02 9.34 -20.40
N LYS A 275 3.66 9.72 -19.15
CA LYS A 275 4.63 10.13 -18.13
C LYS A 275 4.45 9.32 -16.86
N SER A 276 5.56 8.93 -16.26
CA SER A 276 5.56 8.31 -14.93
C SER A 276 6.67 8.87 -14.06
N PHE A 277 6.32 9.15 -12.80
CA PHE A 277 7.23 9.62 -11.77
C PHE A 277 7.10 8.72 -10.56
N GLU A 278 8.22 8.24 -10.08
CA GLU A 278 8.26 7.39 -8.91
C GLU A 278 9.28 7.95 -7.92
N ASN A 279 8.82 8.27 -6.70
CA ASN A 279 9.67 8.84 -5.65
C ASN A 279 9.40 8.12 -4.32
N TYR A 280 10.36 7.28 -3.90
CA TYR A 280 10.30 6.56 -2.63
C TYR A 280 11.43 6.97 -1.71
N LYS A 281 11.10 7.27 -0.44
CA LYS A 281 12.08 7.61 0.60
C LYS A 281 11.99 6.65 1.77
N GLY A 282 13.13 6.00 2.07
CA GLY A 282 13.28 5.10 3.20
C GLY A 282 14.01 5.76 4.38
N LEU A 283 13.42 5.69 5.57
CA LEU A 283 14.10 6.04 6.82
C LEU A 283 14.20 4.79 7.69
N ILE A 284 15.34 4.12 7.64
CA ILE A 284 15.50 2.82 8.28
C ILE A 284 16.07 3.01 9.67
N LYS A 285 15.28 2.67 10.67
CA LYS A 285 15.63 2.78 12.09
C LYS A 285 16.20 1.46 12.62
N ALA A 286 16.62 1.43 13.87
CA ALA A 286 17.29 0.30 14.52
C ALA A 286 16.70 -1.08 14.15
N ASN A 287 17.54 -2.01 13.66
CA ASN A 287 17.17 -3.36 13.25
C ASN A 287 16.05 -3.45 12.20
N GLY A 288 15.62 -2.31 11.63
CA GLY A 288 14.61 -2.26 10.58
C GLY A 288 15.19 -2.75 9.24
N ILE A 289 14.33 -3.31 8.42
CA ILE A 289 14.67 -3.71 7.05
C ILE A 289 13.69 -3.07 6.08
N GLY A 290 14.23 -2.26 5.17
CA GLY A 290 13.49 -1.68 4.06
C GLY A 290 13.85 -2.35 2.74
N VAL A 291 12.87 -2.53 1.87
CA VAL A 291 13.09 -2.97 0.49
C VAL A 291 12.33 -2.04 -0.44
N PHE A 292 13.00 -1.63 -1.50
CA PHE A 292 12.41 -0.98 -2.64
C PHE A 292 12.84 -1.74 -3.91
N ASN A 293 11.87 -2.23 -4.65
CA ASN A 293 12.08 -2.85 -5.95
C ASN A 293 11.11 -2.20 -6.94
N GLY A 294 11.59 -1.23 -7.70
CA GLY A 294 10.80 -0.50 -8.66
C GLY A 294 11.21 -0.88 -10.08
N LYS A 295 10.23 -1.25 -10.90
CA LYS A 295 10.45 -1.64 -12.29
C LYS A 295 9.57 -0.82 -13.22
N VAL A 296 10.18 -0.26 -14.26
CA VAL A 296 9.47 0.37 -15.37
C VAL A 296 9.77 -0.41 -16.64
N ILE A 297 8.71 -0.82 -17.34
CA ILE A 297 8.79 -1.46 -18.65
C ILE A 297 8.22 -0.48 -19.68
N VAL A 298 8.95 -0.28 -20.76
CA VAL A 298 8.49 0.52 -21.90
C VAL A 298 8.44 -0.37 -23.12
N GLU A 299 7.25 -0.70 -23.54
CA GLU A 299 7.01 -1.57 -24.69
C GLU A 299 7.42 -0.89 -26.00
N LYS A 300 7.67 -1.68 -27.04
CA LYS A 300 8.22 -1.21 -28.32
C LYS A 300 7.40 -0.09 -28.97
N ASP A 301 6.09 -0.16 -28.87
CA ASP A 301 5.18 0.82 -29.48
C ASP A 301 4.89 2.02 -28.57
N ALA A 302 5.33 1.97 -27.31
CA ALA A 302 5.20 3.04 -26.32
C ALA A 302 6.30 4.10 -26.51
N GLN A 303 6.21 4.89 -27.56
CA GLN A 303 7.16 5.95 -27.88
C GLN A 303 6.87 7.24 -27.09
N LYS A 304 7.86 8.12 -26.94
CA LYS A 304 7.77 9.42 -26.24
C LYS A 304 7.36 9.28 -24.79
N ILE A 305 7.88 8.27 -24.12
CA ILE A 305 7.71 8.12 -22.67
C ILE A 305 8.71 8.99 -21.92
N GLU A 306 8.23 9.64 -20.87
CA GLU A 306 9.06 10.29 -19.85
C GLU A 306 8.87 9.52 -18.53
N ALA A 307 9.87 8.71 -18.13
CA ALA A 307 9.80 7.88 -16.93
C ALA A 307 10.98 8.15 -16.00
N PHE A 308 10.70 8.61 -14.79
CA PHE A 308 11.71 8.94 -13.79
C PHE A 308 11.45 8.21 -12.50
N GLN A 309 12.45 7.46 -12.03
CA GLN A 309 12.36 6.68 -10.80
C GLN A 309 13.46 7.11 -9.82
N GLN A 310 13.08 7.42 -8.59
CA GLN A 310 14.00 7.82 -7.53
C GLN A 310 13.73 7.04 -6.24
N ASN A 311 14.77 6.47 -5.64
CA ASN A 311 14.71 5.91 -4.30
C ASN A 311 15.87 6.41 -3.44
N ASN A 312 15.55 7.19 -2.42
CA ASN A 312 16.55 7.73 -1.49
C ASN A 312 16.34 7.13 -0.09
N ASN A 313 17.40 6.66 0.54
CA ASN A 313 17.33 5.99 1.82
C ASN A 313 18.33 6.58 2.81
N ILE A 314 17.88 6.74 4.06
CA ILE A 314 18.73 7.11 5.19
C ILE A 314 18.69 5.98 6.22
N LEU A 315 19.87 5.50 6.61
CA LEU A 315 20.07 4.54 7.67
C LEU A 315 20.38 5.30 8.97
N ILE A 316 19.49 5.17 9.96
CA ILE A 316 19.62 5.89 11.24
C ILE A 316 20.60 5.18 12.18
N HIS A 317 20.74 3.88 12.06
CA HIS A 317 21.58 3.04 12.91
C HIS A 317 22.41 2.07 12.08
N ASP A 318 23.53 1.63 12.60
CA ASP A 318 24.48 0.72 11.93
C ASP A 318 23.87 -0.67 11.63
N ASP A 319 22.88 -1.09 12.39
CA ASP A 319 22.15 -2.34 12.22
C ASP A 319 20.94 -2.25 11.30
N SER A 320 20.68 -1.06 10.75
CA SER A 320 19.63 -0.82 9.75
C SER A 320 20.03 -1.41 8.40
N THR A 321 19.06 -1.95 7.68
CA THR A 321 19.32 -2.57 6.37
C THR A 321 18.33 -2.07 5.33
N VAL A 322 18.83 -1.70 4.15
CA VAL A 322 17.99 -1.41 2.99
C VAL A 322 18.45 -2.18 1.76
N TYR A 323 17.51 -2.66 0.98
CA TYR A 323 17.73 -3.22 -0.34
C TYR A 323 16.98 -2.36 -1.35
N SER A 324 17.73 -1.73 -2.26
CA SER A 324 17.17 -0.87 -3.30
C SER A 324 17.54 -1.43 -4.67
N LYS A 325 16.51 -1.67 -5.48
CA LYS A 325 16.65 -2.25 -6.82
C LYS A 325 15.73 -1.51 -7.81
N PRO A 326 16.17 -0.36 -8.33
CA PRO A 326 15.47 0.26 -9.47
C PRO A 326 15.85 -0.45 -10.77
N GLU A 327 14.84 -0.74 -11.62
CA GLU A 327 15.01 -1.44 -12.90
C GLU A 327 14.28 -0.72 -14.03
N LEU A 328 14.92 -0.64 -15.19
CA LEU A 328 14.35 -0.14 -16.44
C LEU A 328 14.51 -1.18 -17.53
N GLU A 329 13.41 -1.59 -18.17
CA GLU A 329 13.39 -2.40 -19.37
C GLU A 329 12.76 -1.58 -20.50
N ILE A 330 13.60 -1.13 -21.43
CA ILE A 330 13.18 -0.18 -22.47
C ILE A 330 13.33 -0.84 -23.83
N TYR A 331 12.22 -0.99 -24.53
CA TYR A 331 12.16 -1.58 -25.86
C TYR A 331 11.82 -0.54 -26.95
N ALA A 332 11.52 0.72 -26.56
CA ALA A 332 11.25 1.85 -27.46
C ALA A 332 12.51 2.71 -27.65
N ASP A 333 12.59 3.45 -28.75
CA ASP A 333 13.77 4.24 -29.14
C ASP A 333 13.66 5.72 -28.71
N ASP A 334 12.47 6.33 -28.84
CA ASP A 334 12.23 7.76 -28.53
C ASP A 334 11.65 7.92 -27.13
N VAL A 335 12.52 7.87 -26.11
CA VAL A 335 12.12 7.96 -24.70
C VAL A 335 13.12 8.76 -23.87
N LYS A 336 12.65 9.30 -22.72
CA LYS A 336 13.47 9.91 -21.68
C LYS A 336 13.23 9.16 -20.38
N CYS A 337 14.09 8.19 -20.10
CA CYS A 337 13.96 7.36 -18.91
C CYS A 337 15.23 7.45 -18.07
N SER A 338 15.06 7.59 -16.76
CA SER A 338 16.17 7.51 -15.82
C SER A 338 15.73 6.93 -14.48
N HIS A 339 16.68 6.31 -13.78
CA HIS A 339 16.51 5.93 -12.40
C HIS A 339 17.69 6.41 -11.55
N GLY A 340 17.42 6.65 -10.28
CA GLY A 340 18.42 7.00 -9.27
C GLY A 340 18.13 6.30 -7.95
N SER A 341 19.19 5.92 -7.26
CA SER A 341 19.09 5.40 -5.89
C SER A 341 20.26 5.88 -5.05
N THR A 342 19.95 6.34 -3.84
CA THR A 342 20.97 6.71 -2.86
C THR A 342 20.70 6.01 -1.53
N THR A 343 21.77 5.63 -0.84
CA THR A 343 21.70 5.12 0.51
C THR A 343 22.85 5.71 1.31
N GLY A 344 22.53 6.34 2.43
CA GLY A 344 23.51 7.00 3.27
C GLY A 344 23.01 7.19 4.70
N GLN A 345 23.72 8.05 5.43
CA GLN A 345 23.36 8.52 6.77
C GLN A 345 23.14 10.02 6.72
N PHE A 346 22.63 10.61 7.79
CA PHE A 346 22.58 12.06 7.89
C PHE A 346 23.99 12.64 7.90
N ASP A 347 24.13 13.82 7.29
CA ASP A 347 25.39 14.54 7.26
C ASP A 347 25.76 15.03 8.68
N ASP A 348 26.91 14.60 9.15
CA ASP A 348 27.45 14.95 10.48
C ASP A 348 27.71 16.46 10.59
N GLU A 349 28.10 17.14 9.51
CA GLU A 349 28.31 18.59 9.49
C GLU A 349 27.00 19.33 9.66
N ALA A 350 25.92 18.89 8.99
CA ALA A 350 24.58 19.44 9.15
C ALA A 350 24.05 19.24 10.57
N LEU A 351 24.27 18.03 11.13
CA LEU A 351 23.93 17.73 12.52
C LEU A 351 24.70 18.61 13.51
N PHE A 352 26.01 18.73 13.32
CA PHE A 352 26.86 19.61 14.13
C PHE A 352 26.44 21.06 14.03
N TYR A 353 26.14 21.57 12.86
CA TYR A 353 25.67 22.94 12.67
C TYR A 353 24.39 23.23 13.44
N LEU A 354 23.39 22.37 13.36
CA LEU A 354 22.12 22.51 14.08
C LEU A 354 22.35 22.49 15.60
N ARG A 355 23.20 21.60 16.10
CA ARG A 355 23.56 21.51 17.52
C ARG A 355 24.32 22.74 17.99
N SER A 356 25.22 23.29 17.20
CA SER A 356 25.94 24.53 17.53
C SER A 356 25.03 25.76 17.64
N ARG A 357 23.84 25.69 17.04
CA ARG A 357 22.77 26.70 17.16
C ARG A 357 21.85 26.49 18.36
N GLY A 358 22.15 25.52 19.23
CA GLY A 358 21.43 25.28 20.48
C GLY A 358 20.34 24.22 20.43
N LEU A 359 20.21 23.47 19.32
CA LEU A 359 19.31 22.35 19.24
C LEU A 359 19.88 21.13 19.97
N SER A 360 19.04 20.38 20.69
CA SER A 360 19.40 19.05 21.16
C SER A 360 19.68 18.11 20.00
N GLN A 361 20.38 17.02 20.23
CA GLN A 361 20.63 16.01 19.18
C GLN A 361 19.31 15.48 18.59
N ASP A 362 18.36 15.15 19.44
CA ASP A 362 17.05 14.63 19.01
C ASP A 362 16.28 15.66 18.16
N SER A 363 16.31 16.94 18.57
CA SER A 363 15.66 18.00 17.80
C SER A 363 16.35 18.21 16.45
N ALA A 364 17.67 18.18 16.40
CA ALA A 364 18.42 18.32 15.14
C ALA A 364 18.14 17.14 14.19
N MET A 365 18.18 15.91 14.69
CA MET A 365 17.80 14.72 13.92
C MET A 365 16.37 14.80 13.39
N LYS A 366 15.45 15.28 14.20
CA LYS A 366 14.05 15.49 13.80
C LYS A 366 13.93 16.48 12.64
N TYR A 367 14.64 17.61 12.69
CA TYR A 367 14.62 18.59 11.58
C TYR A 367 15.23 18.03 10.30
N LEU A 368 16.35 17.31 10.38
CA LEU A 368 16.96 16.67 9.22
C LEU A 368 16.03 15.61 8.61
N THR A 369 15.37 14.82 9.45
CA THR A 369 14.35 13.85 9.03
C THR A 369 13.19 14.51 8.31
N LEU A 370 12.65 15.60 8.87
CA LEU A 370 11.56 16.36 8.25
C LEU A 370 11.98 16.93 6.88
N GLY A 371 13.17 17.50 6.79
CA GLY A 371 13.72 18.00 5.50
C GLY A 371 13.83 16.89 4.47
N PHE A 372 14.24 15.68 4.89
CA PHE A 372 14.37 14.54 4.00
C PHE A 372 13.04 14.08 3.40
N VAL A 373 11.98 14.02 4.20
CA VAL A 373 10.67 13.50 3.74
C VAL A 373 9.71 14.57 3.23
N HIS A 374 10.04 15.84 3.40
CA HIS A 374 9.14 16.98 3.13
C HIS A 374 8.49 16.93 1.74
N GLU A 375 9.26 16.66 0.71
CA GLU A 375 8.79 16.59 -0.67
C GLU A 375 7.63 15.59 -0.85
N ILE A 376 7.74 14.40 -0.26
CA ILE A 376 6.67 13.38 -0.36
C ILE A 376 5.52 13.70 0.60
N LEU A 377 5.79 14.32 1.74
CA LEU A 377 4.72 14.78 2.63
C LEU A 377 3.78 15.77 1.94
N GLU A 378 4.34 16.66 1.11
CA GLU A 378 3.53 17.62 0.33
C GLU A 378 2.59 16.96 -0.69
N CYS A 379 2.85 15.70 -1.10
CA CYS A 379 1.95 14.95 -1.97
C CYS A 379 0.65 14.52 -1.26
N PHE A 380 0.62 14.49 0.07
CA PHE A 380 -0.62 14.31 0.84
C PHE A 380 -1.28 15.66 1.04
N GLU A 381 -2.34 15.97 0.30
CA GLU A 381 -2.95 17.31 0.28
C GLU A 381 -3.60 17.70 1.63
N ASN A 382 -4.17 16.75 2.36
CA ASN A 382 -4.86 17.00 3.62
C ASN A 382 -3.86 17.28 4.76
N LEU A 383 -3.94 18.46 5.37
CA LEU A 383 -3.04 18.88 6.46
C LEU A 383 -3.14 18.00 7.70
N ASN A 384 -4.34 17.56 8.09
CA ASN A 384 -4.54 16.65 9.23
C ASN A 384 -3.84 15.31 8.98
N HIS A 385 -3.84 14.83 7.74
CA HIS A 385 -3.15 13.61 7.36
C HIS A 385 -1.61 13.79 7.38
N ARG A 386 -1.09 14.93 6.95
CA ARG A 386 0.35 15.25 7.08
C ARG A 386 0.79 15.29 8.53
N GLU A 387 0.04 15.95 9.41
CA GLU A 387 0.32 16.00 10.85
C GLU A 387 0.27 14.61 11.46
N PHE A 388 -0.69 13.79 11.06
CA PHE A 388 -0.80 12.40 11.49
C PHE A 388 0.42 11.57 11.05
N ILE A 389 0.84 11.66 9.80
CA ILE A 389 2.06 11.00 9.29
C ILE A 389 3.27 11.44 10.13
N LEU A 390 3.43 12.75 10.35
CA LEU A 390 4.53 13.28 11.13
C LEU A 390 4.54 12.77 12.58
N LYS A 391 3.37 12.73 13.23
CA LYS A 391 3.22 12.15 14.56
C LYS A 391 3.68 10.69 14.60
N LYS A 392 3.22 9.86 13.66
CA LYS A 392 3.60 8.45 13.55
C LYS A 392 5.08 8.25 13.22
N PHE A 393 5.58 9.07 12.32
CA PHE A 393 6.97 9.01 11.84
C PHE A 393 8.00 9.40 12.91
N LEU A 394 7.65 10.36 13.76
CA LEU A 394 8.55 10.90 14.78
C LEU A 394 8.41 10.23 16.16
N SER A 395 7.32 9.48 16.40
CA SER A 395 7.07 8.82 17.69
C SER A 395 7.66 7.41 17.79
N ASN A 396 8.21 6.87 16.73
CA ASN A 396 8.84 5.53 16.68
C ASN A 396 10.39 5.67 16.67
#